data_1f99e361dd3ecc1876238a25e4e4b231
#
_entry.id   1f99e361dd3ecc1876238a25e4e4b231
#
_cell.length_a   1.000
_cell.length_b   1.000
_cell.length_c   1.000
_cell.angle_alpha   90.00
_cell.angle_beta   90.00
_cell.angle_gamma   90.00
#
_symmetry.space_group_name_H-M   'P 1'
#
loop_
_entity.id
_entity.type
_entity.pdbx_description
1 polymer ?
#
loop_
_entity_poly.entity_id
_entity_poly.type
_entity_poly.pdbx_seq_one_letter_code
_entity_poly.pdbx_strand_id
1 'polypeptide(L)'
;MTRSSLLEMARKVRFIDRIVADSRDVALNHTAGLSLPQQVMMSMFSLVELMDVKKHYQAACKEIVYRRIHDLLEGLGLELPPNPLYDAYYGLIDFEFWANKNIGKEAVEYLKKHVHPLDLAFRLAEDHGIVLLNGGGFDAPDWSLRVSLANPGDDAYEEIGRGVRSIARGYRDAYEAQKDAQKAKKQEKSATKKR
;
A
#
# COMPACT_ATOMS: atom_id res chain seq x y z
N MET A 1 21.80 37.11 -6.09
CA MET A 1 23.00 36.34 -6.48
C MET A 1 22.86 35.89 -7.91
N THR A 2 23.80 36.20 -8.79
CA THR A 2 23.72 35.82 -10.22
C THR A 2 24.19 34.35 -10.36
N ARG A 3 23.68 33.65 -11.39
CA ARG A 3 24.08 32.27 -11.73
C ARG A 3 25.61 32.11 -11.91
N SER A 4 26.29 33.17 -12.34
CA SER A 4 27.75 33.21 -12.48
C SER A 4 28.47 33.18 -11.14
N SER A 5 27.97 33.91 -10.12
CA SER A 5 28.60 33.94 -8.78
C SER A 5 28.46 32.62 -8.03
N LEU A 6 27.36 31.88 -8.25
CA LEU A 6 27.15 30.52 -7.70
C LEU A 6 28.13 29.51 -8.31
N LEU A 7 28.35 29.57 -9.62
CA LEU A 7 29.29 28.70 -10.32
C LEU A 7 30.76 28.94 -9.89
N GLU A 8 31.12 30.20 -9.62
CA GLU A 8 32.45 30.53 -9.13
C GLU A 8 32.68 30.05 -7.69
N MET A 9 31.70 30.18 -6.83
CA MET A 9 31.75 29.60 -5.47
C MET A 9 31.83 28.08 -5.50
N ALA A 10 31.02 27.41 -6.33
CA ALA A 10 31.03 25.96 -6.45
C ALA A 10 32.38 25.40 -6.94
N ARG A 11 33.13 26.16 -7.76
CA ARG A 11 34.49 25.76 -8.22
C ARG A 11 35.54 25.80 -7.12
N LYS A 12 35.36 26.63 -6.08
CA LYS A 12 36.28 26.79 -4.96
C LYS A 12 36.13 25.73 -3.87
N VAL A 13 34.98 25.05 -3.85
CA VAL A 13 34.68 23.99 -2.87
C VAL A 13 35.27 22.66 -3.35
N ARG A 14 36.05 22.00 -2.49
CA ARG A 14 36.60 20.69 -2.80
C ARG A 14 35.49 19.69 -3.12
N PHE A 15 35.77 18.73 -4.00
CA PHE A 15 34.81 17.72 -4.43
C PHE A 15 34.15 16.98 -3.26
N ILE A 16 34.96 16.57 -2.27
CA ILE A 16 34.46 15.89 -1.07
C ILE A 16 33.51 16.76 -0.25
N ASP A 17 33.79 18.04 -0.12
CA ASP A 17 32.93 18.96 0.64
C ASP A 17 31.60 19.18 -0.07
N ARG A 18 31.57 19.15 -1.41
CA ARG A 18 30.33 19.17 -2.21
C ARG A 18 29.49 17.93 -2.01
N ILE A 19 30.10 16.75 -2.05
CA ILE A 19 29.41 15.49 -1.80
C ILE A 19 28.81 15.47 -0.39
N VAL A 20 29.54 15.97 0.61
CA VAL A 20 29.06 16.06 1.99
C VAL A 20 27.88 17.03 2.09
N ALA A 21 27.91 18.17 1.41
CA ALA A 21 26.82 19.15 1.39
C ALA A 21 25.57 18.55 0.71
N ASP A 22 25.71 17.97 -0.47
CA ASP A 22 24.63 17.31 -1.21
C ASP A 22 24.00 16.19 -0.37
N SER A 23 24.81 15.40 0.32
CA SER A 23 24.38 14.32 1.21
C SER A 23 23.54 14.82 2.40
N ARG A 24 23.79 16.04 2.88
CA ARG A 24 23.04 16.68 3.96
C ARG A 24 21.74 17.31 3.46
N ASP A 25 21.77 17.90 2.29
CA ASP A 25 20.60 18.56 1.69
C ASP A 25 19.55 17.56 1.18
N VAL A 26 19.99 16.36 0.77
CA VAL A 26 19.13 15.30 0.22
C VAL A 26 19.09 14.12 1.19
N ALA A 27 18.51 14.34 2.37
CA ALA A 27 18.47 13.37 3.47
C ALA A 27 17.87 11.98 3.14
N LEU A 28 17.10 11.86 2.07
CA LEU A 28 16.43 10.62 1.69
C LEU A 28 17.11 9.85 0.55
N ASN A 29 18.06 10.45 -0.17
CA ASN A 29 18.74 9.85 -1.32
C ASN A 29 20.27 9.78 -1.13
N HIS A 30 20.70 9.28 0.00
CA HIS A 30 22.12 9.15 0.29
C HIS A 30 22.78 8.04 -0.51
N THR A 31 23.24 8.35 -1.69
CA THR A 31 24.23 7.51 -2.39
C THR A 31 25.67 7.88 -1.99
N ALA A 32 25.88 9.10 -1.54
CA ALA A 32 27.15 9.58 -0.99
C ALA A 32 27.02 9.79 0.52
N GLY A 33 28.05 9.45 1.29
CA GLY A 33 28.07 9.66 2.74
C GLY A 33 27.42 8.56 3.58
N LEU A 34 27.29 7.35 3.04
CA LEU A 34 26.94 6.18 3.85
C LEU A 34 27.93 6.00 5.00
N SER A 35 27.42 5.72 6.19
CA SER A 35 28.24 5.42 7.35
C SER A 35 29.12 4.17 7.10
N LEU A 36 30.26 4.07 7.75
CA LEU A 36 31.12 2.91 7.62
C LEU A 36 30.39 1.58 7.91
N PRO A 37 29.58 1.45 8.94
CA PRO A 37 28.78 0.23 9.16
C PRO A 37 27.88 -0.12 7.98
N GLN A 38 27.21 0.85 7.36
CA GLN A 38 26.38 0.62 6.18
C GLN A 38 27.19 0.15 4.98
N GLN A 39 28.36 0.76 4.73
CA GLN A 39 29.26 0.33 3.65
C GLN A 39 29.75 -1.10 3.87
N VAL A 40 30.12 -1.46 5.10
CA VAL A 40 30.52 -2.83 5.45
C VAL A 40 29.40 -3.81 5.22
N MET A 41 28.17 -3.51 5.69
CA MET A 41 27.00 -4.37 5.49
C MET A 41 26.71 -4.57 4.00
N MET A 42 26.71 -3.51 3.20
CA MET A 42 26.50 -3.61 1.75
C MET A 42 27.58 -4.44 1.05
N SER A 43 28.85 -4.26 1.45
CA SER A 43 29.96 -5.03 0.88
C SER A 43 29.86 -6.50 1.25
N MET A 44 29.51 -6.83 2.49
CA MET A 44 29.30 -8.21 2.92
C MET A 44 28.10 -8.85 2.20
N PHE A 45 26.99 -8.12 2.07
CA PHE A 45 25.83 -8.60 1.33
C PHE A 45 26.18 -8.89 -0.13
N SER A 46 26.91 -8.00 -0.79
CA SER A 46 27.37 -8.19 -2.16
C SER A 46 28.30 -9.40 -2.30
N LEU A 47 29.18 -9.62 -1.32
CA LEU A 47 30.07 -10.78 -1.30
C LEU A 47 29.28 -12.09 -1.16
N VAL A 48 28.29 -12.14 -0.24
CA VAL A 48 27.41 -13.29 -0.08
C VAL A 48 26.66 -13.58 -1.37
N GLU A 49 26.11 -12.54 -2.03
CA GLU A 49 25.39 -12.67 -3.31
C GLU A 49 26.30 -13.24 -4.44
N LEU A 50 27.57 -12.83 -4.47
CA LEU A 50 28.56 -13.37 -5.41
C LEU A 50 28.92 -14.83 -5.11
N MET A 51 28.98 -15.22 -3.84
CA MET A 51 29.32 -16.59 -3.41
C MET A 51 28.16 -17.56 -3.55
N ASP A 52 26.93 -17.08 -3.46
CA ASP A 52 25.71 -17.90 -3.64
C ASP A 52 25.39 -18.15 -5.12
N VAL A 53 26.23 -18.93 -5.76
CA VAL A 53 26.12 -19.27 -7.20
C VAL A 53 24.75 -19.92 -7.53
N LYS A 54 24.19 -20.67 -6.60
CA LYS A 54 22.89 -21.35 -6.77
C LYS A 54 21.69 -20.49 -6.39
N LYS A 55 21.93 -19.25 -5.92
CA LYS A 55 20.87 -18.29 -5.54
C LYS A 55 19.94 -18.81 -4.46
N HIS A 56 20.44 -19.61 -3.52
CA HIS A 56 19.65 -20.17 -2.42
C HIS A 56 19.00 -19.10 -1.56
N TYR A 57 19.77 -18.05 -1.21
CA TYR A 57 19.27 -16.93 -0.41
C TYR A 57 18.11 -16.21 -1.13
N GLN A 58 18.30 -15.89 -2.40
CA GLN A 58 17.27 -15.25 -3.20
C GLN A 58 16.01 -16.11 -3.33
N ALA A 59 16.18 -17.42 -3.55
CA ALA A 59 15.07 -18.35 -3.62
C ALA A 59 14.29 -18.40 -2.30
N ALA A 60 14.98 -18.49 -1.16
CA ALA A 60 14.35 -18.48 0.16
C ALA A 60 13.58 -17.17 0.44
N CYS A 61 14.16 -16.01 0.10
CA CYS A 61 13.48 -14.73 0.25
C CYS A 61 12.21 -14.65 -0.61
N LYS A 62 12.28 -15.11 -1.86
CA LYS A 62 11.12 -15.15 -2.76
C LYS A 62 10.04 -16.07 -2.24
N GLU A 63 10.37 -17.25 -1.76
CA GLU A 63 9.42 -18.19 -1.18
C GLU A 63 8.64 -17.58 -0.03
N ILE A 64 9.30 -16.85 0.86
CA ILE A 64 8.65 -16.15 1.98
C ILE A 64 7.62 -15.13 1.46
N VAL A 65 8.03 -14.23 0.56
CA VAL A 65 7.12 -13.17 0.10
C VAL A 65 6.00 -13.71 -0.80
N TYR A 66 6.24 -14.78 -1.56
CA TYR A 66 5.19 -15.44 -2.35
C TYR A 66 4.16 -16.16 -1.46
N ARG A 67 4.58 -16.80 -0.38
CA ARG A 67 3.64 -17.37 0.59
C ARG A 67 2.78 -16.29 1.20
N ARG A 68 3.37 -15.19 1.64
CA ARG A 68 2.69 -14.05 2.26
C ARG A 68 1.68 -13.37 1.35
N ILE A 69 2.01 -13.18 0.07
CA ILE A 69 1.04 -12.63 -0.89
C ILE A 69 -0.09 -13.62 -1.16
N HIS A 70 0.19 -14.92 -1.17
CA HIS A 70 -0.83 -15.95 -1.29
C HIS A 70 -1.81 -15.89 -0.14
N ASP A 71 -1.33 -15.86 1.11
CA ASP A 71 -2.14 -15.78 2.32
C ASP A 71 -3.00 -14.50 2.33
N LEU A 72 -2.43 -13.34 1.93
CA LEU A 72 -3.17 -12.10 1.77
C LEU A 72 -4.32 -12.22 0.78
N LEU A 73 -4.07 -12.81 -0.38
CA LEU A 73 -5.07 -12.97 -1.43
C LEU A 73 -6.13 -14.00 -1.04
N GLU A 74 -5.76 -15.08 -0.37
CA GLU A 74 -6.69 -16.04 0.21
C GLU A 74 -7.63 -15.37 1.21
N GLY A 75 -7.09 -14.54 2.10
CA GLY A 75 -7.89 -13.70 3.01
C GLY A 75 -8.86 -12.77 2.27
N LEU A 76 -8.51 -12.26 1.10
CA LEU A 76 -9.38 -11.47 0.22
C LEU A 76 -10.35 -12.31 -0.60
N GLY A 77 -10.18 -13.62 -0.65
CA GLY A 77 -10.93 -14.54 -1.52
C GLY A 77 -10.52 -14.39 -2.99
N LEU A 78 -9.25 -14.15 -3.24
CA LEU A 78 -8.64 -14.03 -4.56
C LEU A 78 -7.56 -15.09 -4.76
N GLU A 79 -7.27 -15.40 -6.02
CA GLU A 79 -6.12 -16.22 -6.41
C GLU A 79 -5.02 -15.33 -7.00
N LEU A 80 -3.76 -15.70 -6.76
CA LEU A 80 -2.62 -15.00 -7.33
C LEU A 80 -2.49 -15.40 -8.82
N PRO A 81 -2.62 -14.46 -9.76
CA PRO A 81 -2.37 -14.76 -11.17
C PRO A 81 -0.88 -15.01 -11.37
N PRO A 82 -0.50 -16.01 -12.20
CA PRO A 82 0.89 -16.30 -12.48
C PRO A 82 1.54 -15.11 -13.20
N ASN A 83 2.52 -14.48 -12.55
CA ASN A 83 3.31 -13.40 -13.12
C ASN A 83 4.78 -13.57 -12.72
N PRO A 84 5.65 -14.05 -13.64
CA PRO A 84 7.05 -14.30 -13.35
C PRO A 84 7.87 -13.02 -13.08
N LEU A 85 7.32 -11.85 -13.43
CA LEU A 85 7.97 -10.56 -13.23
C LEU A 85 7.51 -9.85 -11.93
N TYR A 86 6.58 -10.44 -11.20
CA TYR A 86 6.11 -9.88 -9.95
C TYR A 86 7.10 -10.19 -8.83
N ASP A 87 7.65 -9.15 -8.21
CA ASP A 87 8.64 -9.29 -7.13
C ASP A 87 8.03 -9.67 -5.77
N ALA A 88 6.71 -9.46 -5.63
CA ALA A 88 5.95 -9.73 -4.42
C ALA A 88 6.50 -9.04 -3.14
N TYR A 89 7.23 -7.92 -3.26
CA TYR A 89 7.72 -7.18 -2.11
C TYR A 89 6.66 -6.25 -1.52
N TYR A 90 5.86 -5.63 -2.38
CA TYR A 90 4.67 -4.87 -2.00
C TYR A 90 3.44 -5.41 -2.72
N GLY A 91 2.36 -5.56 -1.97
CA GLY A 91 1.03 -5.80 -2.51
C GLY A 91 0.23 -4.49 -2.56
N LEU A 92 -0.48 -4.25 -3.64
CA LEU A 92 -1.48 -3.19 -3.75
C LEU A 92 -2.86 -3.84 -3.79
N ILE A 93 -3.68 -3.52 -2.81
CA ILE A 93 -5.10 -3.89 -2.80
C ILE A 93 -5.88 -2.75 -3.44
N ASP A 94 -6.27 -2.89 -4.70
CA ASP A 94 -7.25 -2.00 -5.34
C ASP A 94 -8.64 -2.36 -4.81
N PHE A 95 -9.03 -1.65 -3.74
CA PHE A 95 -10.29 -1.91 -3.07
C PHE A 95 -11.49 -1.60 -3.95
N GLU A 96 -11.44 -0.54 -4.76
CA GLU A 96 -12.55 -0.21 -5.65
C GLU A 96 -12.80 -1.32 -6.68
N PHE A 97 -11.74 -1.80 -7.31
CA PHE A 97 -11.84 -2.91 -8.27
C PHE A 97 -12.37 -4.19 -7.60
N TRP A 98 -11.83 -4.53 -6.43
CA TRP A 98 -12.23 -5.70 -5.67
C TRP A 98 -13.69 -5.58 -5.17
N ALA A 99 -14.07 -4.43 -4.61
CA ALA A 99 -15.39 -4.17 -4.07
C ALA A 99 -16.49 -4.19 -5.15
N ASN A 100 -16.22 -3.67 -6.34
CA ASN A 100 -17.15 -3.74 -7.47
C ASN A 100 -17.57 -5.18 -7.78
N LYS A 101 -16.68 -6.16 -7.61
CA LYS A 101 -16.98 -7.58 -7.83
C LYS A 101 -17.68 -8.24 -6.63
N ASN A 102 -17.33 -7.83 -5.40
CA ASN A 102 -17.70 -8.54 -4.19
C ASN A 102 -18.92 -7.94 -3.46
N ILE A 103 -19.10 -6.61 -3.50
CA ILE A 103 -20.25 -5.93 -2.85
C ILE A 103 -21.18 -5.22 -3.83
N GLY A 104 -20.79 -5.13 -5.09
CA GLY A 104 -21.61 -4.58 -6.17
C GLY A 104 -21.36 -3.10 -6.47
N LYS A 105 -21.54 -2.75 -7.74
CA LYS A 105 -21.26 -1.40 -8.26
C LYS A 105 -22.07 -0.29 -7.57
N GLU A 106 -23.36 -0.54 -7.29
CA GLU A 106 -24.22 0.46 -6.65
C GLU A 106 -23.73 0.82 -5.23
N ALA A 107 -23.25 -0.18 -4.48
CA ALA A 107 -22.68 0.03 -3.16
C ALA A 107 -21.36 0.82 -3.23
N VAL A 108 -20.52 0.52 -4.21
CA VAL A 108 -19.25 1.26 -4.42
C VAL A 108 -19.52 2.72 -4.81
N GLU A 109 -20.47 2.99 -5.70
CA GLU A 109 -20.85 4.36 -6.06
C GLU A 109 -21.42 5.14 -4.86
N TYR A 110 -22.15 4.45 -3.99
CA TYR A 110 -22.61 5.02 -2.73
C TYR A 110 -21.44 5.38 -1.81
N LEU A 111 -20.46 4.48 -1.65
CA LEU A 111 -19.25 4.72 -0.85
C LEU A 111 -18.49 5.95 -1.35
N LYS A 112 -18.23 6.02 -2.65
CA LYS A 112 -17.48 7.15 -3.25
C LYS A 112 -18.14 8.52 -3.02
N LYS A 113 -19.47 8.54 -2.78
CA LYS A 113 -20.22 9.78 -2.51
C LYS A 113 -20.31 10.16 -1.03
N HIS A 114 -20.24 9.18 -0.14
CA HIS A 114 -20.59 9.39 1.27
C HIS A 114 -19.49 9.05 2.25
N VAL A 115 -18.45 8.35 1.81
CA VAL A 115 -17.36 7.88 2.66
C VAL A 115 -16.03 8.38 2.10
N HIS A 116 -15.15 8.84 2.98
CA HIS A 116 -13.81 9.26 2.57
C HIS A 116 -12.93 8.03 2.27
N PRO A 117 -12.08 8.04 1.23
CA PRO A 117 -11.23 6.90 0.88
C PRO A 117 -10.34 6.37 2.02
N LEU A 118 -9.89 7.25 2.92
CA LEU A 118 -9.09 6.87 4.09
C LEU A 118 -9.87 6.11 5.16
N ASP A 119 -11.22 6.11 5.13
CA ASP A 119 -12.05 5.41 6.12
C ASP A 119 -11.71 3.92 6.19
N LEU A 120 -11.43 3.30 5.05
CA LEU A 120 -11.02 1.90 4.98
C LEU A 120 -9.74 1.63 5.81
N ALA A 121 -8.73 2.51 5.68
CA ALA A 121 -7.48 2.36 6.44
C ALA A 121 -7.69 2.61 7.94
N PHE A 122 -8.51 3.60 8.30
CA PHE A 122 -8.84 3.88 9.69
C PHE A 122 -9.63 2.74 10.34
N ARG A 123 -10.64 2.20 9.66
CA ARG A 123 -11.39 1.06 10.16
C ARG A 123 -10.54 -0.20 10.33
N LEU A 124 -9.60 -0.45 9.41
CA LEU A 124 -8.65 -1.55 9.59
C LEU A 124 -7.84 -1.37 10.86
N ALA A 125 -7.40 -0.14 11.15
CA ALA A 125 -6.66 0.15 12.36
C ALA A 125 -7.53 0.04 13.64
N GLU A 126 -8.74 0.60 13.62
CA GLU A 126 -9.64 0.64 14.77
C GLU A 126 -10.29 -0.71 15.09
N ASP A 127 -10.82 -1.39 14.06
CA ASP A 127 -11.61 -2.61 14.24
C ASP A 127 -10.74 -3.88 14.28
N HIS A 128 -9.59 -3.86 13.61
CA HIS A 128 -8.73 -5.04 13.42
C HIS A 128 -7.29 -4.86 13.92
N GLY A 129 -6.90 -3.66 14.38
CA GLY A 129 -5.53 -3.38 14.82
C GLY A 129 -4.49 -3.40 13.68
N ILE A 130 -4.93 -3.31 12.43
CA ILE A 130 -4.10 -3.43 11.23
C ILE A 130 -3.85 -2.04 10.63
N VAL A 131 -2.60 -1.60 10.63
CA VAL A 131 -2.20 -0.31 10.06
C VAL A 131 -1.57 -0.52 8.69
N LEU A 132 -2.24 -0.03 7.65
CA LEU A 132 -1.77 -0.04 6.27
C LEU A 132 -1.65 1.37 5.71
N LEU A 133 -0.83 1.52 4.68
CA LEU A 133 -0.68 2.80 3.99
C LEU A 133 -1.72 2.92 2.87
N ASN A 134 -2.30 4.11 2.76
CA ASN A 134 -3.16 4.43 1.61
C ASN A 134 -2.32 4.52 0.33
N GLY A 135 -2.83 3.94 -0.75
CA GLY A 135 -2.17 3.94 -2.05
C GLY A 135 -2.10 5.31 -2.72
N GLY A 136 -3.05 6.23 -2.44
CA GLY A 136 -3.07 7.58 -3.05
C GLY A 136 -1.80 8.39 -2.79
N GLY A 137 -1.08 8.14 -1.69
CA GLY A 137 0.24 8.73 -1.43
C GLY A 137 1.39 8.15 -2.29
N PHE A 138 1.12 7.15 -3.13
CA PHE A 138 2.09 6.43 -3.97
C PHE A 138 1.63 6.35 -5.44
N ASP A 139 0.93 7.35 -5.93
CA ASP A 139 0.34 7.41 -7.28
C ASP A 139 -0.58 6.21 -7.63
N ALA A 140 -1.11 5.53 -6.62
CA ALA A 140 -2.11 4.49 -6.77
C ALA A 140 -3.54 5.06 -6.58
N PRO A 141 -4.60 4.33 -6.97
CA PRO A 141 -5.97 4.77 -6.77
C PRO A 141 -6.29 5.16 -5.32
N ASP A 142 -7.14 6.15 -5.12
CA ASP A 142 -7.51 6.64 -3.79
C ASP A 142 -8.08 5.54 -2.88
N TRP A 143 -8.91 4.65 -3.44
CA TRP A 143 -9.47 3.49 -2.75
C TRP A 143 -8.54 2.29 -2.88
N SER A 144 -7.29 2.44 -2.47
CA SER A 144 -6.33 1.33 -2.44
C SER A 144 -5.50 1.34 -1.16
N LEU A 145 -4.99 0.16 -0.81
CA LEU A 145 -4.12 -0.06 0.35
C LEU A 145 -2.82 -0.70 -0.10
N ARG A 146 -1.72 -0.19 0.40
CA ARG A 146 -0.40 -0.75 0.16
C ARG A 146 0.02 -1.62 1.34
N VAL A 147 0.37 -2.86 1.05
CA VAL A 147 0.83 -3.86 2.03
C VAL A 147 2.30 -4.16 1.78
N SER A 148 3.13 -4.06 2.81
CA SER A 148 4.50 -4.58 2.75
C SER A 148 4.48 -6.08 3.04
N LEU A 149 5.03 -6.89 2.13
CA LEU A 149 5.13 -8.33 2.33
C LEU A 149 6.41 -8.76 3.04
N ALA A 150 7.27 -7.79 3.37
CA ALA A 150 8.53 -8.03 4.08
C ALA A 150 8.45 -7.80 5.61
N ASN A 151 7.56 -6.93 6.09
CA ASN A 151 7.62 -6.42 7.46
C ASN A 151 6.73 -7.15 8.47
N PRO A 152 5.42 -7.39 8.23
CA PRO A 152 4.56 -8.12 9.16
C PRO A 152 4.98 -9.59 9.34
N GLY A 153 4.55 -10.18 10.44
CA GLY A 153 4.66 -11.64 10.66
C GLY A 153 3.82 -12.44 9.66
N ASP A 154 4.14 -13.72 9.51
CA ASP A 154 3.49 -14.58 8.51
C ASP A 154 1.96 -14.71 8.74
N ASP A 155 1.52 -14.73 9.97
CA ASP A 155 0.10 -14.89 10.36
C ASP A 155 -0.75 -13.66 10.05
N ALA A 156 -0.14 -12.48 9.84
CA ALA A 156 -0.87 -11.23 9.64
C ALA A 156 -1.54 -11.11 8.26
N TYR A 157 -1.03 -11.79 7.26
CA TYR A 157 -1.43 -11.52 5.87
C TYR A 157 -2.86 -12.00 5.55
N GLU A 158 -3.21 -13.18 6.00
CA GLU A 158 -4.59 -13.67 5.87
C GLU A 158 -5.57 -12.80 6.67
N GLU A 159 -5.17 -12.36 7.88
CA GLU A 159 -5.97 -11.47 8.71
C GLU A 159 -6.21 -10.10 8.06
N ILE A 160 -5.21 -9.54 7.37
CA ILE A 160 -5.36 -8.32 6.58
C ILE A 160 -6.47 -8.51 5.52
N GLY A 161 -6.42 -9.59 4.77
CA GLY A 161 -7.43 -9.89 3.76
C GLY A 161 -8.83 -10.08 4.34
N ARG A 162 -8.94 -10.79 5.46
CA ARG A 162 -10.21 -10.98 6.20
C ARG A 162 -10.76 -9.67 6.74
N GLY A 163 -9.90 -8.79 7.28
CA GLY A 163 -10.28 -7.47 7.78
C GLY A 163 -10.87 -6.60 6.68
N VAL A 164 -10.23 -6.54 5.51
CA VAL A 164 -10.77 -5.83 4.34
C VAL A 164 -12.14 -6.37 3.93
N ARG A 165 -12.32 -7.69 3.90
CA ARG A 165 -13.63 -8.31 3.61
C ARG A 165 -14.68 -7.98 4.65
N SER A 166 -14.32 -7.96 5.92
CA SER A 166 -15.21 -7.62 7.03
C SER A 166 -15.76 -6.20 6.89
N ILE A 167 -14.86 -5.23 6.67
CA ILE A 167 -15.22 -3.82 6.49
C ILE A 167 -16.08 -3.63 5.23
N ALA A 168 -15.75 -4.31 4.14
CA ALA A 168 -16.54 -4.24 2.91
C ALA A 168 -17.97 -4.73 3.09
N ARG A 169 -18.18 -5.78 3.91
CA ARG A 169 -19.54 -6.23 4.28
C ARG A 169 -20.29 -5.14 5.04
N GLY A 170 -19.64 -4.52 6.03
CA GLY A 170 -20.24 -3.41 6.78
C GLY A 170 -20.64 -2.23 5.89
N TYR A 171 -19.84 -1.91 4.87
CA TYR A 171 -20.20 -0.90 3.88
C TYR A 171 -21.42 -1.31 3.04
N ARG A 172 -21.50 -2.56 2.63
CA ARG A 172 -22.66 -3.09 1.90
C ARG A 172 -23.90 -3.01 2.74
N ASP A 173 -23.84 -3.45 4.00
CA ASP A 173 -24.98 -3.44 4.92
C ASP A 173 -25.49 -2.01 5.15
N ALA A 174 -24.58 -1.04 5.31
CA ALA A 174 -24.94 0.38 5.43
C ALA A 174 -25.63 0.92 4.17
N TYR A 175 -25.17 0.53 2.98
CA TYR A 175 -25.83 0.87 1.73
C TYR A 175 -27.21 0.27 1.62
N GLU A 176 -27.39 -1.02 1.92
CA GLU A 176 -28.68 -1.71 1.88
C GLU A 176 -29.70 -1.09 2.85
N ALA A 177 -29.27 -0.80 4.08
CA ALA A 177 -30.11 -0.11 5.08
C ALA A 177 -30.58 1.27 4.59
N GLN A 178 -29.70 2.05 3.97
CA GLN A 178 -30.08 3.34 3.41
C GLN A 178 -31.08 3.20 2.23
N LYS A 179 -30.87 2.22 1.36
CA LYS A 179 -31.75 1.93 0.23
C LYS A 179 -33.16 1.59 0.70
N ASP A 180 -33.27 0.80 1.75
CA ASP A 180 -34.57 0.42 2.33
C ASP A 180 -35.26 1.58 3.04
N ALA A 181 -34.52 2.40 3.77
CA ALA A 181 -35.04 3.63 4.36
C ALA A 181 -35.57 4.62 3.31
N GLN A 182 -34.92 4.72 2.15
CA GLN A 182 -35.41 5.55 1.03
C GLN A 182 -36.68 4.99 0.39
N LYS A 183 -36.79 3.67 0.25
CA LYS A 183 -38.04 3.02 -0.26
C LYS A 183 -39.21 3.26 0.69
N ALA A 184 -39.00 3.09 2.00
CA ALA A 184 -40.02 3.32 3.00
C ALA A 184 -40.55 4.78 2.94
N LYS A 185 -39.65 5.76 2.90
CA LYS A 185 -40.03 7.18 2.77
C LYS A 185 -40.78 7.50 1.47
N LYS A 186 -40.47 6.82 0.35
CA LYS A 186 -41.19 6.99 -0.91
C LYS A 186 -42.60 6.41 -0.83
N GLN A 187 -42.78 5.27 -0.17
CA GLN A 187 -44.07 4.64 0.03
C GLN A 187 -45.00 5.49 0.93
N GLU A 188 -44.48 6.03 2.03
CA GLU A 188 -45.19 6.95 2.89
C GLU A 188 -45.70 8.20 2.14
N LYS A 189 -44.79 8.85 1.38
CA LYS A 189 -45.17 10.02 0.56
C LYS A 189 -46.20 9.70 -0.51
N SER A 190 -46.21 8.51 -1.10
CA SER A 190 -47.19 8.09 -2.08
C SER A 190 -48.52 7.77 -1.46
N ALA A 191 -48.56 7.22 -0.24
CA ALA A 191 -49.79 6.96 0.53
C ALA A 191 -50.44 8.27 1.01
N THR A 192 -49.66 9.26 1.44
CA THR A 192 -50.15 10.57 1.88
C THR A 192 -50.74 11.40 0.72
N LYS A 193 -50.24 11.22 -0.51
CA LYS A 193 -50.71 11.93 -1.71
C LYS A 193 -52.02 11.34 -2.30
N LYS A 194 -52.40 10.14 -1.86
CA LYS A 194 -53.64 9.48 -2.29
C LYS A 194 -54.82 9.69 -1.33
N ARG A 195 -54.59 10.39 -0.23
CA ARG A 195 -55.62 10.89 0.70
C ARG A 195 -55.90 12.37 0.43
#